data_52c54d2a55eb519a86d36833c7169982
#
_entry.id   52c54d2a55eb519a86d36833c7169982
#
_cell.length_a   1.000
_cell.length_b   1.000
_cell.length_c   1.000
_cell.angle_alpha   90.00
_cell.angle_beta   90.00
_cell.angle_gamma   90.00
#
_symmetry.space_group_name_H-M   'P 1'
#
loop_
_entity.id
_entity.type
_entity.pdbx_description
1 polymer ?
#
loop_
_entity_poly.entity_id
_entity_poly.type
_entity_poly.pdbx_seq_one_letter_code
_entity_poly.pdbx_strand_id
1 'polypeptide(L)'
;MSSTVIETAAPAAVVSLPKHLVTRLGGVDREDVSPKLQRQFDAAEKTYGYVPNWLRGYAVNEPTLERLLAIYGPLWDDSANHHLTIQERELISVIVAHENHCGYCVANHRYGLAKATGDKERAARIADDHHLIDFDERDQALVDLAVKVTTAAHLVGEADYERLRNVGLTNAGIVEAIEVAAFFSYANKLTQAIGLQPDSTLFA
;
A
#
# COMPACT_ATOMS: atom_id res chain seq x y z
N MET A 1 16.94 -30.53 -30.88
CA MET A 1 16.35 -29.35 -30.24
C MET A 1 16.43 -29.60 -28.74
N SER A 2 17.40 -28.96 -28.07
CA SER A 2 17.63 -29.14 -26.63
C SER A 2 16.72 -28.19 -25.88
N SER A 3 15.76 -28.74 -25.12
CA SER A 3 14.85 -27.97 -24.26
C SER A 3 15.63 -27.61 -22.99
N THR A 4 16.05 -26.36 -22.88
CA THR A 4 16.65 -25.84 -21.65
C THR A 4 15.53 -25.65 -20.63
N VAL A 5 15.42 -26.56 -19.67
CA VAL A 5 14.56 -26.38 -18.49
C VAL A 5 15.14 -25.25 -17.69
N ILE A 6 14.43 -24.12 -17.64
CA ILE A 6 14.74 -23.04 -16.72
C ILE A 6 14.36 -23.52 -15.33
N GLU A 7 15.35 -23.93 -14.56
CA GLU A 7 15.20 -24.27 -13.16
C GLU A 7 14.77 -23.01 -12.41
N THR A 8 13.50 -22.96 -11.97
CA THR A 8 13.00 -21.87 -11.13
C THR A 8 13.70 -21.95 -9.79
N ALA A 9 14.61 -21.01 -9.54
CA ALA A 9 15.25 -20.87 -8.24
C ALA A 9 14.19 -20.77 -7.13
N ALA A 10 14.38 -21.51 -6.05
CA ALA A 10 13.54 -21.40 -4.88
C ALA A 10 13.51 -19.93 -4.40
N PRO A 11 12.36 -19.41 -3.93
CA PRO A 11 12.29 -18.05 -3.44
C PRO A 11 13.35 -17.83 -2.36
N ALA A 12 14.12 -16.75 -2.50
CA ALA A 12 15.15 -16.41 -1.53
C ALA A 12 14.52 -16.31 -0.13
N ALA A 13 15.18 -16.89 0.88
CA ALA A 13 14.71 -16.82 2.25
C ALA A 13 14.57 -15.35 2.66
N VAL A 14 13.42 -15.00 3.25
CA VAL A 14 13.18 -13.65 3.76
C VAL A 14 14.16 -13.36 4.89
N VAL A 15 14.97 -12.34 4.72
CA VAL A 15 15.91 -11.90 5.75
C VAL A 15 15.25 -10.74 6.51
N SER A 16 14.83 -11.02 7.75
CA SER A 16 14.35 -9.97 8.66
C SER A 16 15.49 -9.04 9.07
N LEU A 17 15.27 -7.74 8.99
CA LEU A 17 16.25 -6.76 9.42
C LEU A 17 16.46 -6.80 10.95
N PRO A 18 17.69 -6.59 11.45
CA PRO A 18 17.92 -6.28 12.87
C PRO A 18 17.08 -5.09 13.32
N LYS A 19 16.61 -5.09 14.59
CA LYS A 19 15.73 -4.03 15.14
C LYS A 19 16.19 -2.61 14.81
N HIS A 20 17.49 -2.32 14.99
CA HIS A 20 18.07 -0.99 14.77
C HIS A 20 18.09 -0.53 13.32
N LEU A 21 17.82 -1.42 12.36
CA LEU A 21 17.76 -1.12 10.92
C LEU A 21 16.35 -1.02 10.38
N VAL A 22 15.31 -1.34 11.17
CA VAL A 22 13.91 -1.31 10.70
C VAL A 22 13.45 0.11 10.40
N THR A 23 13.77 1.04 11.30
CA THR A 23 13.55 2.49 11.11
C THR A 23 14.72 3.28 11.72
N ARG A 24 14.76 4.59 11.51
CA ARG A 24 15.71 5.48 12.20
C ARG A 24 15.48 5.53 13.73
N LEU A 25 14.31 5.12 14.20
CA LEU A 25 13.95 5.02 15.60
C LEU A 25 14.06 3.58 16.14
N GLY A 26 14.59 2.66 15.32
CA GLY A 26 14.63 1.22 15.60
C GLY A 26 13.36 0.52 15.19
N GLY A 27 13.16 -0.66 15.70
CA GLY A 27 11.98 -1.50 15.52
C GLY A 27 11.80 -2.38 16.75
N VAL A 28 10.74 -3.15 16.77
CA VAL A 28 10.45 -4.11 17.83
C VAL A 28 10.26 -5.50 17.24
N ASP A 29 10.45 -6.52 18.06
CA ASP A 29 10.12 -7.90 17.76
C ASP A 29 8.91 -8.34 18.58
N ARG A 30 8.43 -9.55 18.34
CA ARG A 30 7.23 -10.09 18.97
C ARG A 30 7.24 -10.00 20.49
N GLU A 31 8.39 -10.29 21.12
CA GLU A 31 8.55 -10.29 22.59
C GLU A 31 8.54 -8.90 23.22
N ASP A 32 8.74 -7.84 22.40
CA ASP A 32 8.78 -6.47 22.90
C ASP A 32 7.39 -5.82 22.99
N VAL A 33 6.37 -6.44 22.41
CA VAL A 33 5.03 -5.85 22.27
C VAL A 33 4.01 -6.52 23.19
N SER A 34 2.89 -5.81 23.43
CA SER A 34 1.78 -6.31 24.24
C SER A 34 1.15 -7.60 23.68
N PRO A 35 0.51 -8.45 24.49
CA PRO A 35 -0.16 -9.67 24.02
C PRO A 35 -1.20 -9.44 22.91
N LYS A 36 -1.77 -8.25 22.84
CA LYS A 36 -2.70 -7.86 21.76
C LYS A 36 -1.96 -7.75 20.44
N LEU A 37 -0.80 -7.08 20.40
CA LEU A 37 -0.01 -6.92 19.19
C LEU A 37 0.77 -8.18 18.83
N GLN A 38 1.16 -9.02 19.80
CA GLN A 38 1.74 -10.33 19.51
C GLN A 38 0.83 -11.16 18.60
N ARG A 39 -0.49 -11.13 18.81
CA ARG A 39 -1.44 -11.82 17.92
C ARG A 39 -1.44 -11.25 16.49
N GLN A 40 -1.21 -9.95 16.33
CA GLN A 40 -1.08 -9.35 14.98
C GLN A 40 0.24 -9.78 14.31
N PHE A 41 1.34 -9.86 15.07
CA PHE A 41 2.61 -10.35 14.58
C PHE A 41 2.52 -11.83 14.17
N ASP A 42 1.89 -12.67 15.02
CA ASP A 42 1.65 -14.09 14.71
C ASP A 42 0.79 -14.29 13.46
N ALA A 43 -0.25 -13.45 13.29
CA ALA A 43 -1.09 -13.48 12.10
C ALA A 43 -0.33 -13.05 10.84
N ALA A 44 0.50 -12.02 10.95
CA ALA A 44 1.35 -11.57 9.84
C ALA A 44 2.38 -12.64 9.45
N GLU A 45 3.07 -13.22 10.42
CA GLU A 45 4.02 -14.30 10.17
C GLU A 45 3.37 -15.53 9.51
N LYS A 46 2.17 -15.89 9.94
CA LYS A 46 1.39 -16.96 9.30
C LYS A 46 1.00 -16.63 7.85
N THR A 47 0.69 -15.36 7.57
CA THR A 47 0.19 -14.92 6.25
C THR A 47 1.34 -14.70 5.26
N TYR A 48 2.43 -14.09 5.70
CA TYR A 48 3.53 -13.65 4.84
C TYR A 48 4.80 -14.50 4.98
N GLY A 49 4.89 -15.35 6.01
CA GLY A 49 6.11 -16.10 6.36
C GLY A 49 7.13 -15.28 7.14
N TYR A 50 6.80 -14.04 7.48
CA TYR A 50 7.62 -13.13 8.29
C TYR A 50 6.76 -12.00 8.87
N VAL A 51 7.31 -11.25 9.83
CA VAL A 51 6.67 -10.03 10.36
C VAL A 51 7.16 -8.83 9.56
N PRO A 52 6.30 -8.16 8.76
CA PRO A 52 6.68 -7.03 7.94
C PRO A 52 7.26 -5.86 8.74
N ASN A 53 8.24 -5.17 8.16
CA ASN A 53 8.93 -4.05 8.81
C ASN A 53 7.98 -2.93 9.24
N TRP A 54 6.85 -2.71 8.53
CA TRP A 54 5.88 -1.69 8.95
C TRP A 54 5.22 -2.01 10.30
N LEU A 55 4.90 -3.29 10.57
CA LEU A 55 4.40 -3.70 11.88
C LEU A 55 5.46 -3.43 12.96
N ARG A 56 6.69 -3.87 12.71
CA ARG A 56 7.82 -3.71 13.63
C ARG A 56 8.17 -2.23 13.88
N GLY A 57 8.13 -1.42 12.83
CA GLY A 57 8.48 0.01 12.90
C GLY A 57 7.42 0.86 13.60
N TYR A 58 6.15 0.66 13.26
CA TYR A 58 5.07 1.41 13.91
C TYR A 58 4.82 0.97 15.35
N ALA A 59 5.09 -0.29 15.69
CA ALA A 59 4.92 -0.81 17.04
C ALA A 59 5.95 -0.27 18.05
N VAL A 60 6.96 0.48 17.64
CA VAL A 60 7.78 1.32 18.54
C VAL A 60 6.88 2.24 19.37
N ASN A 61 5.71 2.62 18.83
CA ASN A 61 4.63 3.23 19.59
C ASN A 61 3.35 2.43 19.35
N GLU A 62 3.04 1.43 20.19
CA GLU A 62 1.89 0.56 20.05
C GLU A 62 0.56 1.29 19.76
N PRO A 63 0.20 2.40 20.47
CA PRO A 63 -1.01 3.14 20.17
C PRO A 63 -1.04 3.74 18.75
N THR A 64 0.11 4.04 18.13
CA THR A 64 0.17 4.50 16.74
C THR A 64 -0.15 3.36 15.77
N LEU A 65 0.43 2.18 15.99
CA LEU A 65 0.11 0.99 15.20
C LEU A 65 -1.38 0.60 15.35
N GLU A 66 -1.92 0.64 16.55
CA GLU A 66 -3.34 0.34 16.80
C GLU A 66 -4.28 1.25 16.01
N ARG A 67 -4.00 2.57 16.00
CA ARG A 67 -4.80 3.53 15.21
C ARG A 67 -4.70 3.27 13.71
N LEU A 68 -3.50 2.97 13.22
CA LEU A 68 -3.29 2.63 11.82
C LEU A 68 -4.05 1.37 11.42
N LEU A 69 -3.95 0.31 12.23
CA LEU A 69 -4.66 -0.94 11.99
C LEU A 69 -6.19 -0.80 12.05
N ALA A 70 -6.70 0.12 12.87
CA ALA A 70 -8.13 0.39 12.98
C ALA A 70 -8.73 0.99 11.69
N ILE A 71 -7.92 1.64 10.86
CA ILE A 71 -8.34 2.17 9.55
C ILE A 71 -7.94 1.19 8.44
N TYR A 72 -6.66 0.78 8.41
CA TYR A 72 -6.12 -0.08 7.37
C TYR A 72 -6.83 -1.43 7.27
N GLY A 73 -7.08 -2.08 8.41
CA GLY A 73 -7.72 -3.39 8.43
C GLY A 73 -9.07 -3.40 7.71
N PRO A 74 -10.04 -2.56 8.11
CA PRO A 74 -11.32 -2.46 7.42
C PRO A 74 -11.23 -2.07 5.95
N LEU A 75 -10.29 -1.18 5.56
CA LEU A 75 -10.12 -0.77 4.16
C LEU A 75 -9.56 -1.89 3.27
N TRP A 76 -8.91 -2.92 3.84
CA TRP A 76 -8.34 -4.07 3.11
C TRP A 76 -9.05 -5.40 3.39
N ASP A 77 -10.15 -5.38 4.14
CA ASP A 77 -10.97 -6.56 4.39
C ASP A 77 -11.92 -6.81 3.20
N ASP A 78 -11.59 -7.75 2.33
CA ASP A 78 -12.40 -8.10 1.16
C ASP A 78 -13.79 -8.65 1.51
N SER A 79 -14.03 -9.01 2.78
CA SER A 79 -15.36 -9.38 3.27
C SER A 79 -16.26 -8.18 3.56
N ALA A 80 -15.68 -6.97 3.64
CA ALA A 80 -16.43 -5.73 3.83
C ALA A 80 -17.13 -5.32 2.53
N ASN A 81 -18.21 -4.53 2.68
CA ASN A 81 -18.97 -4.04 1.52
C ASN A 81 -18.32 -2.78 0.94
N HIS A 82 -17.27 -2.97 0.13
CA HIS A 82 -16.56 -1.92 -0.55
C HIS A 82 -17.23 -1.47 -1.85
N HIS A 83 -17.07 -0.19 -2.19
CA HIS A 83 -17.47 0.39 -3.47
C HIS A 83 -16.33 0.33 -4.51
N LEU A 84 -15.08 0.19 -4.04
CA LEU A 84 -13.88 0.03 -4.85
C LEU A 84 -13.39 -1.41 -4.80
N THR A 85 -12.88 -1.90 -5.89
CA THR A 85 -12.16 -3.18 -5.94
C THR A 85 -10.81 -3.05 -5.23
N ILE A 86 -10.22 -4.18 -4.82
CA ILE A 86 -8.87 -4.19 -4.26
C ILE A 86 -7.84 -3.61 -5.26
N GLN A 87 -8.03 -3.87 -6.56
CA GLN A 87 -7.19 -3.31 -7.61
C GLN A 87 -7.23 -1.77 -7.62
N GLU A 88 -8.42 -1.17 -7.52
CA GLU A 88 -8.59 0.29 -7.49
C GLU A 88 -8.01 0.90 -6.21
N ARG A 89 -8.17 0.24 -5.07
CA ARG A 89 -7.57 0.68 -3.81
C ARG A 89 -6.04 0.64 -3.87
N GLU A 90 -5.44 -0.42 -4.43
CA GLU A 90 -4.00 -0.52 -4.62
C GLU A 90 -3.49 0.51 -5.66
N LEU A 91 -4.25 0.75 -6.74
CA LEU A 91 -3.93 1.79 -7.71
C LEU A 91 -3.87 3.16 -7.04
N ILE A 92 -4.91 3.57 -6.32
CA ILE A 92 -4.92 4.84 -5.58
C ILE A 92 -3.70 4.90 -4.64
N SER A 93 -3.41 3.83 -3.94
CA SER A 93 -2.33 3.77 -2.94
C SER A 93 -0.95 3.96 -3.56
N VAL A 94 -0.67 3.33 -4.72
CA VAL A 94 0.62 3.50 -5.41
C VAL A 94 0.77 4.91 -5.98
N ILE A 95 -0.33 5.50 -6.51
CA ILE A 95 -0.31 6.90 -6.99
C ILE A 95 -0.01 7.86 -5.84
N VAL A 96 -0.73 7.76 -4.73
CA VAL A 96 -0.50 8.59 -3.54
C VAL A 96 0.92 8.43 -3.00
N ALA A 97 1.45 7.20 -3.01
CA ALA A 97 2.82 6.91 -2.58
C ALA A 97 3.85 7.56 -3.50
N HIS A 98 3.63 7.54 -4.82
CA HIS A 98 4.47 8.20 -5.82
C HIS A 98 4.46 9.71 -5.61
N GLU A 99 3.29 10.35 -5.55
CA GLU A 99 3.14 11.80 -5.35
C GLU A 99 3.75 12.29 -4.03
N ASN A 100 3.69 11.47 -2.98
CA ASN A 100 4.33 11.78 -1.71
C ASN A 100 5.82 11.38 -1.65
N HIS A 101 6.41 10.80 -2.71
CA HIS A 101 7.80 10.32 -2.77
C HIS A 101 8.12 9.27 -1.69
N CYS A 102 7.16 8.42 -1.31
CA CYS A 102 7.35 7.39 -0.30
C CYS A 102 7.86 6.08 -0.93
N GLY A 103 9.17 5.91 -1.07
CA GLY A 103 9.76 4.73 -1.70
C GLY A 103 9.33 3.39 -1.07
N TYR A 104 9.20 3.32 0.26
CA TYR A 104 8.65 2.14 0.94
C TYR A 104 7.23 1.84 0.45
N CYS A 105 6.36 2.87 0.45
CA CYS A 105 4.96 2.70 0.12
C CYS A 105 4.77 2.37 -1.37
N VAL A 106 5.57 2.99 -2.24
CA VAL A 106 5.61 2.66 -3.68
C VAL A 106 5.94 1.18 -3.87
N ALA A 107 6.99 0.66 -3.22
CA ALA A 107 7.38 -0.75 -3.33
C ALA A 107 6.28 -1.69 -2.83
N ASN A 108 5.65 -1.36 -1.68
CA ASN A 108 4.60 -2.18 -1.07
C ASN A 108 3.34 -2.23 -1.94
N HIS A 109 2.83 -1.07 -2.38
CA HIS A 109 1.58 -1.02 -3.15
C HIS A 109 1.76 -1.41 -4.62
N ARG A 110 2.95 -1.23 -5.20
CA ARG A 110 3.31 -1.87 -6.47
C ARG A 110 3.17 -3.39 -6.40
N TYR A 111 3.67 -4.00 -5.31
CA TYR A 111 3.53 -5.44 -5.10
C TYR A 111 2.05 -5.83 -4.92
N GLY A 112 1.27 -5.07 -4.14
CA GLY A 112 -0.17 -5.26 -3.97
C GLY A 112 -0.94 -5.16 -5.29
N LEU A 113 -0.66 -4.12 -6.08
CA LEU A 113 -1.28 -3.91 -7.39
C LEU A 113 -0.94 -5.04 -8.37
N ALA A 114 0.32 -5.46 -8.42
CA ALA A 114 0.76 -6.60 -9.24
C ALA A 114 0.04 -7.89 -8.87
N LYS A 115 -0.19 -8.14 -7.58
CA LYS A 115 -0.93 -9.29 -7.09
C LYS A 115 -2.42 -9.20 -7.43
N ALA A 116 -3.02 -8.03 -7.29
CA ALA A 116 -4.45 -7.81 -7.56
C ALA A 116 -4.79 -7.93 -9.06
N THR A 117 -3.89 -7.46 -9.93
CA THR A 117 -4.10 -7.44 -11.39
C THR A 117 -3.52 -8.67 -12.11
N GLY A 118 -2.53 -9.34 -11.52
CA GLY A 118 -1.72 -10.37 -12.18
C GLY A 118 -0.70 -9.80 -13.18
N ASP A 119 -0.58 -8.46 -13.30
CA ASP A 119 0.31 -7.76 -14.23
C ASP A 119 1.44 -7.03 -13.51
N LYS A 120 2.54 -7.75 -13.30
CA LYS A 120 3.74 -7.20 -12.62
C LYS A 120 4.39 -6.07 -13.40
N GLU A 121 4.42 -6.17 -14.76
CA GLU A 121 5.07 -5.16 -15.60
C GLU A 121 4.29 -3.85 -15.57
N ARG A 122 2.97 -3.90 -15.76
CA ARG A 122 2.13 -2.70 -15.69
C ARG A 122 2.20 -2.04 -14.30
N ALA A 123 2.12 -2.84 -13.24
CA ALA A 123 2.24 -2.33 -11.87
C ALA A 123 3.59 -1.64 -11.61
N ALA A 124 4.69 -2.18 -12.17
CA ALA A 124 6.01 -1.56 -12.07
C ALA A 124 6.05 -0.22 -12.84
N ARG A 125 5.55 -0.18 -14.07
CA ARG A 125 5.51 1.05 -14.88
C ARG A 125 4.66 2.15 -14.22
N ILE A 126 3.51 1.81 -13.63
CA ILE A 126 2.67 2.74 -12.86
C ILE A 126 3.45 3.31 -11.67
N ALA A 127 4.17 2.45 -10.95
CA ALA A 127 4.96 2.85 -9.79
C ALA A 127 6.17 3.73 -10.14
N ASP A 128 6.77 3.49 -11.32
CA ASP A 128 7.92 4.26 -11.81
C ASP A 128 7.50 5.66 -12.27
N ASP A 129 6.49 5.74 -13.14
CA ASP A 129 5.92 7.03 -13.59
C ASP A 129 4.51 6.82 -14.16
N HIS A 130 3.50 7.05 -13.35
CA HIS A 130 2.10 6.89 -13.74
C HIS A 130 1.64 7.89 -14.82
N HIS A 131 2.35 9.01 -15.02
CA HIS A 131 2.01 10.01 -16.05
C HIS A 131 2.24 9.49 -17.47
N LEU A 132 3.02 8.42 -17.64
CA LEU A 132 3.31 7.78 -18.93
C LEU A 132 2.37 6.61 -19.25
N ILE A 133 1.35 6.36 -18.41
CA ILE A 133 0.47 5.21 -18.53
C ILE A 133 -0.87 5.63 -19.15
N ASP A 134 -1.29 4.91 -20.18
CA ASP A 134 -2.66 4.99 -20.67
C ASP A 134 -3.57 4.16 -19.77
N PHE A 135 -4.39 4.85 -18.98
CA PHE A 135 -5.44 4.26 -18.16
C PHE A 135 -6.76 4.25 -18.94
N ASP A 136 -7.66 3.32 -18.58
CA ASP A 136 -9.05 3.44 -19.00
C ASP A 136 -9.71 4.65 -18.29
N GLU A 137 -10.93 5.01 -18.71
CA GLU A 137 -11.63 6.20 -18.22
C GLU A 137 -11.86 6.17 -16.70
N ARG A 138 -12.11 4.98 -16.14
CA ARG A 138 -12.40 4.82 -14.72
C ARG A 138 -11.12 4.88 -13.87
N ASP A 139 -10.10 4.15 -14.25
CA ASP A 139 -8.80 4.19 -13.59
C ASP A 139 -8.21 5.61 -13.70
N GLN A 140 -8.30 6.28 -14.86
CA GLN A 140 -7.82 7.64 -15.01
C GLN A 140 -8.55 8.64 -14.09
N ALA A 141 -9.87 8.51 -13.93
CA ALA A 141 -10.60 9.37 -13.00
C ALA A 141 -10.20 9.17 -11.55
N LEU A 142 -9.90 7.91 -11.15
CA LEU A 142 -9.40 7.59 -9.81
C LEU A 142 -7.96 8.09 -9.60
N VAL A 143 -7.09 7.96 -10.60
CA VAL A 143 -5.72 8.49 -10.58
C VAL A 143 -5.74 10.02 -10.42
N ASP A 144 -6.53 10.73 -11.24
CA ASP A 144 -6.63 12.19 -11.16
C ASP A 144 -7.16 12.66 -9.79
N LEU A 145 -8.16 11.94 -9.23
CA LEU A 145 -8.64 12.21 -7.87
C LEU A 145 -7.53 11.99 -6.84
N ALA A 146 -6.81 10.87 -6.92
CA ALA A 146 -5.74 10.52 -5.98
C ALA A 146 -4.62 11.56 -5.98
N VAL A 147 -4.15 11.98 -7.16
CA VAL A 147 -3.18 13.07 -7.32
C VAL A 147 -3.70 14.34 -6.68
N LYS A 148 -4.95 14.74 -7.02
CA LYS A 148 -5.53 15.98 -6.53
C LYS A 148 -5.77 16.01 -5.03
N VAL A 149 -6.25 14.88 -4.44
CA VAL A 149 -6.39 14.75 -2.98
C VAL A 149 -5.03 14.84 -2.30
N THR A 150 -3.98 14.27 -2.89
CA THR A 150 -2.64 14.25 -2.30
C THR A 150 -1.96 15.61 -2.34
N THR A 151 -2.09 16.34 -3.47
CA THR A 151 -1.30 17.55 -3.74
C THR A 151 -2.07 18.85 -3.49
N ALA A 152 -3.39 18.84 -3.66
CA ALA A 152 -4.25 20.04 -3.63
C ALA A 152 -5.71 19.72 -3.25
N ALA A 153 -5.93 18.99 -2.15
CA ALA A 153 -7.26 18.51 -1.73
C ALA A 153 -8.34 19.63 -1.67
N HIS A 154 -7.93 20.86 -1.36
CA HIS A 154 -8.84 22.03 -1.33
C HIS A 154 -9.40 22.45 -2.69
N LEU A 155 -8.86 21.89 -3.78
CA LEU A 155 -9.32 22.15 -5.15
C LEU A 155 -10.25 21.04 -5.69
N VAL A 156 -10.45 19.94 -4.93
CA VAL A 156 -11.43 18.90 -5.31
C VAL A 156 -12.82 19.53 -5.28
N GLY A 157 -13.58 19.37 -6.36
CA GLY A 157 -14.88 20.03 -6.51
C GLY A 157 -15.86 19.26 -7.40
N GLU A 158 -16.97 19.88 -7.75
CA GLU A 158 -18.09 19.21 -8.43
C GLU A 158 -17.69 18.59 -9.78
N ALA A 159 -16.82 19.23 -10.54
CA ALA A 159 -16.34 18.69 -11.82
C ALA A 159 -15.59 17.34 -11.66
N ASP A 160 -14.83 17.17 -10.55
CA ASP A 160 -14.18 15.90 -10.23
C ASP A 160 -15.23 14.84 -9.87
N TYR A 161 -16.22 15.22 -9.08
CA TYR A 161 -17.30 14.30 -8.68
C TYR A 161 -18.17 13.87 -9.88
N GLU A 162 -18.51 14.79 -10.78
CA GLU A 162 -19.25 14.47 -12.00
C GLU A 162 -18.47 13.48 -12.88
N ARG A 163 -17.15 13.69 -13.05
CA ARG A 163 -16.31 12.77 -13.80
C ARG A 163 -16.31 11.38 -13.20
N LEU A 164 -16.19 11.25 -11.88
CA LEU A 164 -16.23 9.96 -11.18
C LEU A 164 -17.60 9.28 -11.28
N ARG A 165 -18.70 10.05 -11.20
CA ARG A 165 -20.06 9.51 -11.42
C ARG A 165 -20.25 9.02 -12.85
N ASN A 166 -19.72 9.72 -13.83
CA ASN A 166 -19.81 9.34 -15.25
C ASN A 166 -19.13 8.01 -15.56
N VAL A 167 -18.10 7.63 -14.77
CA VAL A 167 -17.46 6.33 -14.85
C VAL A 167 -18.02 5.31 -13.85
N GLY A 168 -19.21 5.58 -13.30
CA GLY A 168 -20.02 4.64 -12.52
C GLY A 168 -19.74 4.60 -11.02
N LEU A 169 -19.01 5.55 -10.43
CA LEU A 169 -18.90 5.64 -8.99
C LEU A 169 -20.16 6.29 -8.38
N THR A 170 -20.61 5.72 -7.27
CA THR A 170 -21.60 6.37 -6.40
C THR A 170 -20.93 7.42 -5.51
N ASN A 171 -21.70 8.30 -4.89
CA ASN A 171 -21.14 9.23 -3.90
C ASN A 171 -20.42 8.51 -2.75
N ALA A 172 -20.91 7.33 -2.35
CA ALA A 172 -20.24 6.50 -1.34
C ALA A 172 -18.87 5.99 -1.84
N GLY A 173 -18.80 5.53 -3.11
CA GLY A 173 -17.53 5.12 -3.73
C GLY A 173 -16.55 6.28 -3.88
N ILE A 174 -17.03 7.49 -4.16
CA ILE A 174 -16.18 8.69 -4.19
C ILE A 174 -15.60 9.00 -2.81
N VAL A 175 -16.42 8.91 -1.76
CA VAL A 175 -15.94 9.09 -0.37
C VAL A 175 -14.90 8.03 -0.02
N GLU A 176 -15.11 6.76 -0.37
CA GLU A 176 -14.14 5.68 -0.15
C GLU A 176 -12.82 5.96 -0.90
N ALA A 177 -12.86 6.40 -2.16
CA ALA A 177 -11.65 6.75 -2.92
C ALA A 177 -10.87 7.91 -2.26
N ILE A 178 -11.57 8.94 -1.78
CA ILE A 178 -10.97 10.03 -1.02
C ILE A 178 -10.38 9.52 0.31
N GLU A 179 -11.07 8.64 1.01
CA GLU A 179 -10.60 8.04 2.26
C GLU A 179 -9.30 7.26 2.05
N VAL A 180 -9.23 6.41 1.03
CA VAL A 180 -8.02 5.67 0.67
C VAL A 180 -6.86 6.62 0.39
N ALA A 181 -7.08 7.66 -0.44
CA ALA A 181 -6.04 8.63 -0.77
C ALA A 181 -5.57 9.43 0.47
N ALA A 182 -6.50 9.87 1.32
CA ALA A 182 -6.19 10.63 2.54
C ALA A 182 -5.46 9.75 3.58
N PHE A 183 -5.91 8.50 3.75
CA PHE A 183 -5.24 7.54 4.65
C PHE A 183 -3.79 7.30 4.23
N PHE A 184 -3.55 7.04 2.93
CA PHE A 184 -2.17 6.84 2.46
C PHE A 184 -1.34 8.11 2.49
N SER A 185 -1.91 9.29 2.30
CA SER A 185 -1.21 10.55 2.54
C SER A 185 -0.72 10.68 3.99
N TYR A 186 -1.51 10.24 4.97
CA TYR A 186 -1.10 10.13 6.36
C TYR A 186 -0.01 9.06 6.56
N ALA A 187 -0.25 7.84 6.10
CA ALA A 187 0.66 6.71 6.30
C ALA A 187 2.03 6.97 5.64
N ASN A 188 2.05 7.53 4.43
CA ASN A 188 3.28 7.83 3.70
C ASN A 188 4.17 8.84 4.46
N LYS A 189 3.58 9.90 5.01
CA LYS A 189 4.33 10.91 5.79
C LYS A 189 4.93 10.30 7.06
N LEU A 190 4.16 9.46 7.75
CA LEU A 190 4.66 8.76 8.94
C LEU A 190 5.79 7.80 8.58
N THR A 191 5.60 6.95 7.56
CA THR A 191 6.60 6.01 7.03
C THR A 191 7.93 6.70 6.71
N GLN A 192 7.86 7.80 5.95
CA GLN A 192 9.05 8.55 5.55
C GLN A 192 9.75 9.19 6.75
N ALA A 193 8.97 9.82 7.64
CA ALA A 193 9.53 10.54 8.78
C ALA A 193 10.29 9.61 9.74
N ILE A 194 9.79 8.38 9.97
CA ILE A 194 10.51 7.38 10.77
C ILE A 194 11.63 6.67 10.00
N GLY A 195 11.68 6.81 8.66
CA GLY A 195 12.69 6.18 7.81
C GLY A 195 12.53 4.67 7.72
N LEU A 196 11.29 4.19 7.57
CA LEU A 196 10.97 2.77 7.47
C LEU A 196 11.65 2.11 6.28
N GLN A 197 12.31 0.97 6.52
CA GLN A 197 13.02 0.22 5.48
C GLN A 197 12.09 -0.82 4.83
N PRO A 198 12.10 -0.91 3.48
CA PRO A 198 11.29 -1.92 2.78
C PRO A 198 11.76 -3.34 3.09
N ASP A 199 10.82 -4.27 3.08
CA ASP A 199 11.09 -5.69 3.19
C ASP A 199 11.76 -6.21 1.91
N SER A 200 12.71 -7.15 2.04
CA SER A 200 13.45 -7.69 0.89
C SER A 200 12.53 -8.39 -0.12
N THR A 201 11.41 -8.93 0.32
CA THR A 201 10.38 -9.58 -0.51
C THR A 201 9.71 -8.66 -1.52
N LEU A 202 9.74 -7.35 -1.30
CA LEU A 202 9.14 -6.36 -2.22
C LEU A 202 9.96 -6.15 -3.49
N PHE A 203 11.19 -6.69 -3.52
CA PHE A 203 12.15 -6.58 -4.64
C PHE A 203 12.44 -7.93 -5.33
N ALA A 204 11.79 -9.02 -4.91
CA ALA A 204 11.97 -10.37 -5.45
C ALA A 204 11.12 -10.63 -6.70
#